data_90d01603b867927ee8560246a831884f
#
_entry.id   90d01603b867927ee8560246a831884f
#
_cell.length_a   1.000
_cell.length_b   1.000
_cell.length_c   1.000
_cell.angle_alpha   90.00
_cell.angle_beta   90.00
_cell.angle_gamma   90.00
#
_symmetry.space_group_name_H-M   'P 1'
#
loop_
_entity.id
_entity.type
_entity.pdbx_description
1 polymer ?
#
loop_
_entity_poly.entity_id
_entity_poly.type
_entity_poly.pdbx_seq_one_letter_code
_entity_poly.pdbx_strand_id
1 'polypeptide(L)'
;AKEVIISSPYFKDKTAKASYRLYTAGAPEAGRGTTPTIAHLSEVAFWNHDEKILAGLFQGIPQTDGTEVILESTANGAQGEFYRLWKDAVAGENEYLPIFLPWFITDEYRRSHPEGMILSVDEEKLVERFDLDNDQIYWRRLKIAEGGEHKFRQEYPATAEEAFLVSG
;
A
#
# COMPACT_ATOMS: atom_id res chain seq x y z
N ALA A 1 0.57 5.57 22.68
CA ALA A 1 1.46 4.59 22.03
C ALA A 1 1.54 3.31 22.86
N LYS A 2 1.71 2.19 22.16
CA LYS A 2 2.09 0.91 22.79
C LYS A 2 3.54 0.62 22.42
N GLU A 3 4.31 0.12 23.36
CA GLU A 3 5.73 -0.21 23.12
C GLU A 3 5.97 -1.68 23.46
N VAL A 4 6.70 -2.37 22.58
CA VAL A 4 7.21 -3.73 22.78
C VAL A 4 8.73 -3.66 22.73
N ILE A 5 9.41 -4.15 23.76
CA ILE A 5 10.86 -4.23 23.81
C ILE A 5 11.28 -5.65 23.42
N ILE A 6 12.13 -5.76 22.43
CA ILE A 6 12.62 -7.03 21.89
C ILE A 6 14.10 -7.17 22.29
N SER A 7 14.44 -8.28 22.92
CA SER A 7 15.82 -8.73 23.13
C SER A 7 16.03 -10.08 22.43
N SER A 8 17.20 -10.27 21.85
CA SER A 8 17.51 -11.53 21.14
C SER A 8 18.93 -12.01 21.45
N PRO A 9 19.11 -13.32 21.68
CA PRO A 9 20.44 -13.90 21.84
C PRO A 9 21.29 -13.84 20.57
N TYR A 10 20.65 -13.55 19.42
CA TYR A 10 21.31 -13.40 18.13
C TYR A 10 21.85 -11.99 17.85
N PHE A 11 21.55 -11.01 18.71
CA PHE A 11 22.17 -9.70 18.59
C PHE A 11 23.67 -9.81 18.84
N LYS A 12 24.48 -9.14 18.02
CA LYS A 12 25.95 -9.10 18.19
C LYS A 12 26.35 -8.57 19.58
N ASP A 13 25.66 -7.53 20.01
CA ASP A 13 25.69 -7.03 21.39
C ASP A 13 24.51 -7.63 22.15
N LYS A 14 24.80 -8.53 23.10
CA LYS A 14 23.79 -9.20 23.92
C LYS A 14 23.03 -8.27 24.86
N THR A 15 23.53 -7.03 25.04
CA THR A 15 22.86 -5.98 25.81
C THR A 15 21.96 -5.11 24.93
N ALA A 16 22.08 -5.22 23.60
CA ALA A 16 21.27 -4.47 22.66
C ALA A 16 19.79 -4.85 22.76
N LYS A 17 18.94 -3.85 22.65
CA LYS A 17 17.49 -3.99 22.64
C LYS A 17 16.94 -3.25 21.45
N ALA A 18 15.96 -3.85 20.78
CA ALA A 18 15.11 -3.15 19.83
C ALA A 18 13.78 -2.81 20.49
N SER A 19 13.22 -1.65 20.19
CA SER A 19 11.87 -1.31 20.60
C SER A 19 10.98 -1.15 19.38
N TYR A 20 9.76 -1.67 19.48
CA TYR A 20 8.70 -1.51 18.50
C TYR A 20 7.59 -0.68 19.13
N ARG A 21 7.23 0.44 18.50
CA ARG A 21 6.20 1.34 19.01
C ARG A 21 5.05 1.44 18.01
N LEU A 22 3.83 1.28 18.52
CA LEU A 22 2.59 1.42 17.76
C LEU A 22 1.93 2.76 18.06
N TYR A 23 1.55 3.45 17.02
CA TYR A 23 0.79 4.71 17.08
C TYR A 23 -0.48 4.58 16.24
N THR A 24 -1.50 5.35 16.62
CA THR A 24 -2.68 5.56 15.78
C THR A 24 -2.58 6.92 15.10
N ALA A 25 -2.83 6.98 13.82
CA ALA A 25 -2.78 8.22 13.02
C ALA A 25 -3.94 9.20 13.32
N GLY A 26 -4.81 8.89 14.28
CA GLY A 26 -5.91 9.77 14.70
C GLY A 26 -5.51 11.03 15.47
N ALA A 27 -4.24 11.15 15.91
CA ALA A 27 -3.73 12.30 16.62
C ALA A 27 -2.66 13.03 15.78
N PRO A 28 -2.77 14.36 15.57
CA PRO A 28 -1.79 15.13 14.78
C PRO A 28 -0.33 15.07 15.30
N GLU A 29 -0.16 14.64 16.55
CA GLU A 29 1.14 14.48 17.21
C GLU A 29 1.64 13.02 17.19
N ALA A 30 0.99 12.12 16.43
CA ALA A 30 1.38 10.72 16.37
C ALA A 30 2.83 10.57 15.87
N GLY A 31 3.67 9.84 16.62
CA GLY A 31 5.07 9.62 16.28
C GLY A 31 6.02 10.80 16.52
N ARG A 32 5.52 12.00 16.87
CA ARG A 32 6.36 13.18 17.11
C ARG A 32 7.28 12.96 18.31
N GLY A 33 8.53 13.41 18.19
CA GLY A 33 9.54 13.26 19.25
C GLY A 33 10.13 11.85 19.35
N THR A 34 9.94 11.01 18.35
CA THR A 34 10.62 9.72 18.21
C THR A 34 11.68 9.79 17.10
N THR A 35 12.72 8.98 17.23
CA THR A 35 13.79 8.84 16.23
C THR A 35 13.86 7.38 15.78
N PRO A 36 12.86 6.90 15.00
CA PRO A 36 12.87 5.52 14.53
C PRO A 36 13.94 5.32 13.45
N THR A 37 14.54 4.14 13.41
CA THR A 37 15.36 3.68 12.29
C THR A 37 14.52 3.03 11.18
N ILE A 38 13.38 2.44 11.56
CA ILE A 38 12.40 1.91 10.60
C ILE A 38 11.04 2.48 10.97
N ALA A 39 10.36 3.07 10.00
CA ALA A 39 9.00 3.56 10.14
C ALA A 39 8.10 2.93 9.07
N HIS A 40 7.06 2.20 9.51
CA HIS A 40 6.03 1.65 8.62
C HIS A 40 4.71 2.40 8.88
N LEU A 41 4.24 3.08 7.85
CA LEU A 41 3.04 3.90 7.86
C LEU A 41 1.99 3.24 6.99
N SER A 42 0.94 2.76 7.63
CA SER A 42 -0.13 1.96 6.99
C SER A 42 -1.36 2.82 6.74
N GLU A 43 -2.01 2.62 5.59
CA GLU A 43 -3.25 3.30 5.18
C GLU A 43 -3.12 4.83 5.15
N VAL A 44 -1.99 5.34 4.66
CA VAL A 44 -1.65 6.77 4.74
C VAL A 44 -2.66 7.65 3.99
N ALA A 45 -3.21 7.18 2.86
CA ALA A 45 -4.20 7.92 2.09
C ALA A 45 -5.51 8.21 2.85
N PHE A 46 -5.77 7.50 3.96
CA PHE A 46 -6.97 7.67 4.79
C PHE A 46 -6.71 8.43 6.09
N TRP A 47 -5.51 8.96 6.29
CA TRP A 47 -5.20 9.69 7.50
C TRP A 47 -5.86 11.08 7.52
N ASN A 48 -6.45 11.41 8.66
CA ASN A 48 -6.80 12.80 8.93
C ASN A 48 -5.53 13.59 9.26
N HIS A 49 -5.34 14.74 8.63
CA HIS A 49 -4.16 15.59 8.84
C HIS A 49 -2.82 14.92 8.43
N ASP A 50 -2.85 14.11 7.36
CA ASP A 50 -1.70 13.37 6.81
C ASP A 50 -0.46 14.27 6.67
N GLU A 51 -0.57 15.45 6.04
CA GLU A 51 0.52 16.40 5.87
C GLU A 51 1.22 16.76 7.19
N LYS A 52 0.45 17.07 8.25
CA LYS A 52 1.02 17.44 9.55
C LYS A 52 1.70 16.27 10.25
N ILE A 53 1.09 15.10 10.17
CA ILE A 53 1.63 13.87 10.79
C ILE A 53 2.93 13.50 10.09
N LEU A 54 2.93 13.45 8.75
CA LEU A 54 4.11 13.11 7.97
C LEU A 54 5.24 14.12 8.17
N ALA A 55 4.96 15.43 8.11
CA ALA A 55 5.96 16.45 8.37
C ALA A 55 6.58 16.33 9.77
N GLY A 56 5.75 16.08 10.78
CA GLY A 56 6.23 15.89 12.16
C GLY A 56 7.07 14.62 12.36
N LEU A 57 6.68 13.54 11.66
CA LEU A 57 7.38 12.26 11.73
C LEU A 57 8.73 12.33 10.99
N PHE A 58 8.74 12.84 9.76
CA PHE A 58 9.96 12.91 8.94
C PHE A 58 11.05 13.77 9.54
N GLN A 59 10.69 14.82 10.29
CA GLN A 59 11.67 15.61 11.06
C GLN A 59 12.40 14.80 12.14
N GLY A 60 11.78 13.74 12.66
CA GLY A 60 12.36 12.87 13.67
C GLY A 60 13.15 11.68 13.12
N ILE A 61 13.01 11.38 11.82
CA ILE A 61 13.66 10.22 11.18
C ILE A 61 15.07 10.62 10.74
N PRO A 62 16.13 9.95 11.22
CA PRO A 62 17.50 10.24 10.79
C PRO A 62 17.68 9.92 9.30
N GLN A 63 18.41 10.77 8.57
CA GLN A 63 18.84 10.50 7.21
C GLN A 63 20.22 9.83 7.21
N THR A 64 20.27 8.59 7.69
CA THR A 64 21.50 7.82 7.82
C THR A 64 21.31 6.41 7.26
N ASP A 65 22.41 5.77 6.90
CA ASP A 65 22.39 4.37 6.43
C ASP A 65 21.67 3.47 7.44
N GLY A 66 20.79 2.59 6.93
CA GLY A 66 19.98 1.67 7.74
C GLY A 66 18.67 2.28 8.24
N THR A 67 18.34 3.51 7.86
CA THR A 67 17.02 4.09 8.09
C THR A 67 16.10 3.76 6.92
N GLU A 68 14.91 3.32 7.21
CA GLU A 68 13.91 2.92 6.20
C GLU A 68 12.54 3.50 6.55
N VAL A 69 11.85 4.04 5.55
CA VAL A 69 10.48 4.54 5.67
C VAL A 69 9.63 3.86 4.63
N ILE A 70 8.61 3.15 5.09
CA ILE A 70 7.64 2.47 4.25
C ILE A 70 6.29 3.17 4.43
N LEU A 71 5.75 3.69 3.33
CA LEU A 71 4.38 4.20 3.27
C LEU A 71 3.56 3.28 2.40
N GLU A 72 2.47 2.75 2.92
CA GLU A 72 1.57 1.94 2.12
C GLU A 72 0.11 2.38 2.32
N SER A 73 -0.68 2.22 1.27
CA SER A 73 -2.12 2.46 1.31
C SER A 73 -2.80 1.91 0.06
N THR A 74 -4.08 1.59 0.15
CA THR A 74 -4.95 1.66 -1.02
C THR A 74 -5.16 3.14 -1.39
N ALA A 75 -5.51 3.40 -2.64
CA ALA A 75 -5.73 4.78 -3.08
C ALA A 75 -7.02 5.36 -2.49
N ASN A 76 -7.03 6.66 -2.22
CA ASN A 76 -8.19 7.41 -1.75
C ASN A 76 -8.35 8.71 -2.57
N GLY A 77 -8.60 8.55 -3.87
CA GLY A 77 -8.65 9.64 -4.83
C GLY A 77 -7.29 10.18 -5.24
N ALA A 78 -7.30 11.02 -6.27
CA ALA A 78 -6.11 11.71 -6.78
C ALA A 78 -5.82 12.98 -5.95
N GLN A 79 -5.74 12.85 -4.63
CA GLN A 79 -5.56 13.95 -3.68
C GLN A 79 -4.85 13.48 -2.41
N GLY A 80 -4.45 14.44 -1.57
CA GLY A 80 -3.76 14.18 -0.31
C GLY A 80 -2.27 13.94 -0.46
N GLU A 81 -1.59 13.82 0.69
CA GLU A 81 -0.14 13.76 0.75
C GLU A 81 0.41 12.43 0.19
N PHE A 82 -0.29 11.31 0.40
CA PHE A 82 0.09 10.02 -0.14
C PHE A 82 0.13 10.03 -1.69
N TYR A 83 -0.91 10.60 -2.32
CA TYR A 83 -0.94 10.75 -3.78
C TYR A 83 0.16 11.66 -4.30
N ARG A 84 0.41 12.79 -3.62
CA ARG A 84 1.51 13.71 -3.97
C ARG A 84 2.86 12.99 -3.92
N LEU A 85 3.16 12.31 -2.81
CA LEU A 85 4.41 11.54 -2.64
C LEU A 85 4.56 10.44 -3.68
N TRP A 86 3.47 9.74 -4.01
CA TRP A 86 3.46 8.75 -5.09
C TRP A 86 3.82 9.36 -6.45
N LYS A 87 3.17 10.47 -6.81
CA LYS A 87 3.46 11.18 -8.07
C LYS A 87 4.91 11.63 -8.17
N ASP A 88 5.40 12.24 -7.10
CA ASP A 88 6.77 12.72 -7.03
C ASP A 88 7.76 11.55 -7.15
N ALA A 89 7.45 10.40 -6.52
CA ALA A 89 8.26 9.19 -6.64
C ALA A 89 8.30 8.63 -8.07
N VAL A 90 7.14 8.55 -8.73
CA VAL A 90 7.05 8.10 -10.13
C VAL A 90 7.80 9.06 -11.08
N ALA A 91 7.78 10.36 -10.79
CA ALA A 91 8.50 11.37 -11.54
C ALA A 91 10.02 11.43 -11.22
N GLY A 92 10.47 10.72 -10.18
CA GLY A 92 11.86 10.79 -9.70
C GLY A 92 12.18 12.10 -8.96
N GLU A 93 11.18 12.76 -8.42
CA GLU A 93 11.29 14.05 -7.74
C GLU A 93 11.47 13.90 -6.21
N ASN A 94 11.43 12.67 -5.70
CA ASN A 94 11.77 12.34 -4.32
C ASN A 94 12.59 11.03 -4.26
N GLU A 95 13.04 10.63 -3.07
CA GLU A 95 13.89 9.46 -2.87
C GLU A 95 13.10 8.13 -2.67
N TYR A 96 11.78 8.16 -2.74
CA TYR A 96 10.97 6.96 -2.58
C TYR A 96 10.99 6.08 -3.82
N LEU A 97 11.04 4.76 -3.61
CA LEU A 97 10.82 3.77 -4.65
C LEU A 97 9.30 3.50 -4.76
N PRO A 98 8.64 3.89 -5.88
CA PRO A 98 7.23 3.60 -6.06
C PRO A 98 7.03 2.13 -6.40
N ILE A 99 6.22 1.43 -5.58
CA ILE A 99 5.88 0.02 -5.78
C ILE A 99 4.36 -0.08 -5.87
N PHE A 100 3.85 -0.54 -7.01
CA PHE A 100 2.44 -0.84 -7.20
C PHE A 100 2.22 -2.36 -7.20
N LEU A 101 1.26 -2.81 -6.43
CA LEU A 101 0.89 -4.22 -6.31
C LEU A 101 -0.49 -4.43 -6.95
N PRO A 102 -0.58 -4.86 -8.21
CA PRO A 102 -1.86 -5.12 -8.85
C PRO A 102 -2.53 -6.37 -8.24
N TRP A 103 -3.86 -6.42 -8.28
CA TRP A 103 -4.61 -7.49 -7.66
C TRP A 103 -4.20 -8.89 -8.11
N PHE A 104 -3.82 -9.04 -9.35
CA PHE A 104 -3.50 -10.34 -9.95
C PHE A 104 -2.13 -10.91 -9.57
N ILE A 105 -1.31 -10.17 -8.82
CA ILE A 105 -0.05 -10.69 -8.28
C ILE A 105 -0.30 -11.69 -7.13
N THR A 106 -1.49 -11.66 -6.53
CA THR A 106 -1.85 -12.50 -5.40
C THR A 106 -2.44 -13.82 -5.90
N ASP A 107 -1.78 -14.93 -5.58
CA ASP A 107 -2.20 -16.27 -6.00
C ASP A 107 -3.59 -16.69 -5.48
N GLU A 108 -4.05 -16.09 -4.38
CA GLU A 108 -5.34 -16.36 -3.76
C GLU A 108 -6.52 -15.76 -4.55
N TYR A 109 -6.27 -14.79 -5.44
CA TYR A 109 -7.33 -14.13 -6.23
C TYR A 109 -7.66 -14.90 -7.49
N ARG A 110 -8.04 -16.17 -7.28
CA ARG A 110 -8.40 -17.14 -8.31
C ARG A 110 -9.64 -17.93 -7.90
N ARG A 111 -10.41 -18.36 -8.89
CA ARG A 111 -11.54 -19.24 -8.68
C ARG A 111 -11.69 -20.16 -9.90
N SER A 112 -11.75 -21.46 -9.70
CA SER A 112 -11.99 -22.41 -10.79
C SER A 112 -13.19 -21.99 -11.63
N HIS A 113 -12.94 -21.70 -12.89
CA HIS A 113 -13.95 -21.24 -13.83
C HIS A 113 -14.82 -22.42 -14.33
N PRO A 114 -16.09 -22.20 -14.71
CA PRO A 114 -16.92 -23.23 -15.28
C PRO A 114 -16.42 -23.64 -16.68
N GLU A 115 -16.60 -24.90 -17.02
CA GLU A 115 -16.28 -25.42 -18.34
C GLU A 115 -17.06 -24.65 -19.43
N GLY A 116 -16.37 -24.29 -20.51
CA GLY A 116 -16.98 -23.55 -21.62
C GLY A 116 -17.14 -22.04 -21.33
N MET A 117 -16.49 -21.47 -20.31
CA MET A 117 -16.51 -20.04 -20.06
C MET A 117 -16.01 -19.26 -21.27
N ILE A 118 -16.81 -18.32 -21.75
CA ILE A 118 -16.46 -17.41 -22.85
C ILE A 118 -16.07 -16.06 -22.25
N LEU A 119 -14.96 -15.52 -22.69
CA LEU A 119 -14.50 -14.18 -22.32
C LEU A 119 -15.24 -13.12 -23.13
N SER A 120 -15.51 -11.98 -22.55
CA SER A 120 -15.91 -10.78 -23.28
C SER A 120 -14.71 -10.14 -23.97
N VAL A 121 -14.95 -9.29 -24.97
CA VAL A 121 -13.87 -8.54 -25.67
C VAL A 121 -12.99 -7.74 -24.70
N ASP A 122 -13.57 -7.18 -23.65
CA ASP A 122 -12.80 -6.41 -22.67
C ASP A 122 -11.98 -7.31 -21.74
N GLU A 123 -12.48 -8.51 -21.43
CA GLU A 123 -11.71 -9.50 -20.67
C GLU A 123 -10.56 -10.09 -21.49
N GLU A 124 -10.76 -10.32 -22.79
CA GLU A 124 -9.69 -10.73 -23.71
C GLU A 124 -8.56 -9.70 -23.73
N LYS A 125 -8.87 -8.41 -23.76
CA LYS A 125 -7.88 -7.33 -23.65
C LYS A 125 -7.13 -7.34 -22.30
N LEU A 126 -7.84 -7.64 -21.20
CA LEU A 126 -7.21 -7.75 -19.89
C LEU A 126 -6.26 -8.94 -19.82
N VAL A 127 -6.69 -10.09 -20.35
CA VAL A 127 -5.85 -11.29 -20.47
C VAL A 127 -4.59 -10.98 -21.27
N GLU A 128 -4.74 -10.38 -22.46
CA GLU A 128 -3.60 -10.03 -23.32
C GLU A 128 -2.64 -9.02 -22.65
N ARG A 129 -3.21 -8.01 -21.98
CA ARG A 129 -2.40 -6.92 -21.39
C ARG A 129 -1.64 -7.34 -20.15
N PHE A 130 -2.22 -8.21 -19.32
CA PHE A 130 -1.70 -8.51 -17.97
C PHE A 130 -1.36 -10.00 -17.78
N ASP A 131 -1.43 -10.80 -18.85
CA ASP A 131 -1.16 -12.24 -18.83
C ASP A 131 -2.02 -13.00 -17.81
N LEU A 132 -3.32 -12.66 -17.75
CA LEU A 132 -4.27 -13.26 -16.83
C LEU A 132 -4.77 -14.60 -17.35
N ASP A 133 -5.13 -15.50 -16.44
CA ASP A 133 -5.82 -16.73 -16.79
C ASP A 133 -7.34 -16.68 -16.53
N ASN A 134 -8.03 -17.72 -16.96
CA ASN A 134 -9.47 -17.81 -16.84
C ASN A 134 -9.96 -17.87 -15.39
N ASP A 135 -9.18 -18.43 -14.48
CA ASP A 135 -9.53 -18.51 -13.04
C ASP A 135 -9.48 -17.14 -12.39
N GLN A 136 -8.50 -16.30 -12.78
CA GLN A 136 -8.42 -14.91 -12.36
C GLN A 136 -9.57 -14.07 -12.92
N ILE A 137 -9.90 -14.22 -14.21
CA ILE A 137 -11.03 -13.52 -14.82
C ILE A 137 -12.35 -13.95 -14.17
N TYR A 138 -12.52 -15.23 -13.87
CA TYR A 138 -13.73 -15.70 -13.20
C TYR A 138 -13.84 -15.16 -11.77
N TRP A 139 -12.75 -15.15 -11.02
CA TRP A 139 -12.71 -14.52 -9.71
C TRP A 139 -13.08 -13.02 -9.79
N ARG A 140 -12.52 -12.29 -10.76
CA ARG A 140 -12.87 -10.89 -11.01
C ARG A 140 -14.36 -10.70 -11.26
N ARG A 141 -15.00 -11.56 -12.09
CA ARG A 141 -16.45 -11.53 -12.34
C ARG A 141 -17.26 -11.65 -11.04
N LEU A 142 -16.86 -12.60 -10.19
CA LEU A 142 -17.55 -12.82 -8.91
C LEU A 142 -17.43 -11.60 -8.01
N LYS A 143 -16.26 -10.99 -7.91
CA LYS A 143 -16.04 -9.78 -7.11
C LYS A 143 -16.81 -8.57 -7.65
N ILE A 144 -16.88 -8.41 -8.94
CA ILE A 144 -17.71 -7.37 -9.57
C ILE A 144 -19.20 -7.62 -9.31
N ALA A 145 -19.65 -8.86 -9.39
CA ALA A 145 -21.04 -9.20 -9.09
C ALA A 145 -21.41 -8.93 -7.60
N GLU A 146 -20.46 -9.11 -6.68
CA GLU A 146 -20.66 -8.82 -5.24
C GLU A 146 -20.74 -7.32 -4.94
N GLY A 147 -19.86 -6.50 -5.52
CA GLY A 147 -19.65 -5.12 -5.11
C GLY A 147 -19.80 -4.05 -6.21
N GLY A 148 -19.97 -4.47 -7.46
CA GLY A 148 -19.97 -3.58 -8.61
C GLY A 148 -18.56 -3.30 -9.14
N GLU A 149 -18.49 -2.88 -10.40
CA GLU A 149 -17.21 -2.67 -11.09
C GLU A 149 -16.41 -1.49 -10.50
N HIS A 150 -17.09 -0.42 -10.12
CA HIS A 150 -16.44 0.75 -9.50
C HIS A 150 -15.70 0.36 -8.21
N LYS A 151 -16.39 -0.37 -7.32
CA LYS A 151 -15.79 -0.83 -6.06
C LYS A 151 -14.66 -1.84 -6.32
N PHE A 152 -14.82 -2.71 -7.33
CA PHE A 152 -13.75 -3.64 -7.70
C PHE A 152 -12.49 -2.88 -8.12
N ARG A 153 -12.60 -1.87 -8.98
CA ARG A 153 -11.45 -1.07 -9.43
C ARG A 153 -10.78 -0.27 -8.31
N GLN A 154 -11.55 0.14 -7.32
CA GLN A 154 -11.03 0.82 -6.14
C GLN A 154 -10.20 -0.12 -5.25
N GLU A 155 -10.74 -1.30 -4.94
CA GLU A 155 -10.13 -2.25 -4.00
C GLU A 155 -9.10 -3.18 -4.68
N TYR A 156 -9.31 -3.47 -5.96
CA TYR A 156 -8.52 -4.41 -6.75
C TYR A 156 -8.08 -3.80 -8.09
N PRO A 157 -7.33 -2.69 -8.07
CA PRO A 157 -6.92 -2.02 -9.29
C PRO A 157 -5.90 -2.86 -10.07
N ALA A 158 -5.93 -2.73 -11.40
CA ALA A 158 -4.97 -3.35 -12.29
C ALA A 158 -3.76 -2.44 -12.57
N THR A 159 -3.93 -1.11 -12.40
CA THR A 159 -2.85 -0.13 -12.53
C THR A 159 -2.97 0.95 -11.45
N ALA A 160 -1.87 1.64 -11.18
CA ALA A 160 -1.85 2.74 -10.20
C ALA A 160 -2.76 3.90 -10.64
N GLU A 161 -2.80 4.21 -11.95
CA GLU A 161 -3.65 5.25 -12.49
C GLU A 161 -5.13 4.91 -12.25
N GLU A 162 -5.52 3.65 -12.48
CA GLU A 162 -6.89 3.19 -12.20
C GLU A 162 -7.22 3.36 -10.72
N ALA A 163 -6.32 2.98 -9.82
CA ALA A 163 -6.51 3.10 -8.39
C ALA A 163 -6.84 4.53 -7.96
N PHE A 164 -6.06 5.50 -8.39
CA PHE A 164 -6.24 6.90 -8.00
C PHE A 164 -7.40 7.60 -8.70
N LEU A 165 -7.74 7.21 -9.93
CA LEU A 165 -8.85 7.84 -10.68
C LEU A 165 -10.23 7.37 -10.20
N VAL A 166 -10.35 6.15 -9.68
CA VAL A 166 -11.63 5.54 -9.33
C VAL A 166 -11.99 5.71 -7.86
N SER A 167 -11.00 5.93 -7.00
CA SER A 167 -11.18 5.99 -5.54
C SER A 167 -11.55 7.37 -5.00
N GLY A 168 -12.02 8.30 -5.83
CA GLY A 168 -12.41 9.66 -5.42
C GLY A 168 -13.91 9.93 -5.54
#